data_2358ab43d592ac81b0ba943ede96dd90
#
_entry.id   2358ab43d592ac81b0ba943ede96dd90
#
_cell.length_a   1.000
_cell.length_b   1.000
_cell.length_c   1.000
_cell.angle_alpha   90.00
_cell.angle_beta   90.00
_cell.angle_gamma   90.00
#
_symmetry.space_group_name_H-M   'P 1'
#
loop_
_entity.id
_entity.type
_entity.pdbx_description
1 polymer ?
#
loop_
_entity_poly.entity_id
_entity_poly.type
_entity_poly.pdbx_seq_one_letter_code
_entity_poly.pdbx_strand_id
1 'polypeptide(L)'
;MSFMRICSGKFEKGMSVNHIRTGKKITLAQPQQFMAQDRTIVEDAYAGDIIGLFDPGIFRIGDTVTTSSKKFNFANIPVFPPEHFARVQPKDSMKRKQFLKGIEQLSEEGAVQLYKQPGIGTETYIMGVVGVLQFEVLEHRLKTEYGVDILRNNLNYRFARWCSKQDEAADIDFSKLTLTSTSMLVLDRDEMPVVLFESEWAISWALEHNEGLKLDDIHER
;
A
#
# COMPACT_ATOMS: atom_id res chain seq x y z
N MET A 1 -8.48 -9.58 9.92
CA MET A 1 -9.34 -8.79 10.81
C MET A 1 -9.00 -7.33 10.60
N SER A 2 -10.01 -6.46 10.45
CA SER A 2 -9.82 -5.03 10.27
C SER A 2 -10.34 -4.26 11.48
N PHE A 3 -9.63 -3.21 11.90
CA PHE A 3 -10.08 -2.33 12.98
C PHE A 3 -10.79 -1.12 12.38
N MET A 4 -11.97 -0.83 12.90
CA MET A 4 -12.80 0.30 12.48
C MET A 4 -13.03 1.25 13.64
N ARG A 5 -12.75 2.54 13.43
CA ARG A 5 -13.13 3.60 14.35
C ARG A 5 -14.51 4.13 14.00
N ILE A 6 -15.40 4.19 14.98
CA ILE A 6 -16.71 4.83 14.83
C ILE A 6 -16.50 6.35 14.95
N CYS A 7 -16.69 7.07 13.85
CA CYS A 7 -16.48 8.53 13.83
C CYS A 7 -17.75 9.30 14.21
N SER A 8 -18.93 8.74 13.90
CA SER A 8 -20.23 9.36 14.24
C SER A 8 -21.34 8.31 14.28
N GLY A 9 -22.40 8.60 15.02
CA GLY A 9 -23.58 7.75 15.13
C GLY A 9 -23.36 6.53 16.02
N LYS A 10 -24.14 5.49 15.76
CA LYS A 10 -24.15 4.23 16.46
C LYS A 10 -23.88 3.09 15.47
N PHE A 11 -23.02 2.17 15.86
CA PHE A 11 -22.82 0.89 15.19
C PHE A 11 -23.74 -0.16 15.84
N GLU A 12 -24.34 -1.01 15.03
CA GLU A 12 -25.09 -2.18 15.47
C GLU A 12 -24.62 -3.41 14.67
N LYS A 13 -24.52 -4.53 15.34
CA LYS A 13 -24.11 -5.81 14.75
C LYS A 13 -25.01 -6.19 13.58
N GLY A 14 -24.38 -6.53 12.45
CA GLY A 14 -25.08 -6.90 11.22
C GLY A 14 -25.62 -5.73 10.42
N MET A 15 -25.30 -4.48 10.80
CA MET A 15 -25.73 -3.32 10.01
C MET A 15 -25.11 -3.32 8.62
N SER A 16 -25.84 -2.78 7.66
CA SER A 16 -25.42 -2.68 6.27
C SER A 16 -24.92 -1.27 5.99
N VAL A 17 -23.74 -1.15 5.42
CA VAL A 17 -23.06 0.13 5.12
C VAL A 17 -22.59 0.19 3.68
N ASN A 18 -22.42 1.39 3.17
CA ASN A 18 -21.81 1.65 1.87
C ASN A 18 -20.30 1.75 2.05
N HIS A 19 -19.54 0.94 1.35
CA HIS A 19 -18.08 1.00 1.27
C HIS A 19 -17.71 1.97 0.15
N ILE A 20 -17.15 3.13 0.52
CA ILE A 20 -17.01 4.27 -0.41
C ILE A 20 -16.06 3.93 -1.56
N ARG A 21 -14.88 3.38 -1.28
CA ARG A 21 -13.88 3.05 -2.31
C ARG A 21 -14.41 2.08 -3.37
N THR A 22 -15.13 1.04 -2.96
CA THR A 22 -15.63 0.02 -3.91
C THR A 22 -17.03 0.33 -4.45
N GLY A 23 -17.75 1.30 -3.86
CA GLY A 23 -19.12 1.62 -4.19
C GLY A 23 -20.14 0.51 -3.83
N LYS A 24 -19.71 -0.52 -3.10
CA LYS A 24 -20.55 -1.68 -2.76
C LYS A 24 -21.18 -1.52 -1.38
N LYS A 25 -22.35 -2.12 -1.24
CA LYS A 25 -23.00 -2.28 0.05
C LYS A 25 -22.49 -3.56 0.72
N ILE A 26 -22.03 -3.45 1.95
CA ILE A 26 -21.48 -4.57 2.73
C ILE A 26 -22.17 -4.66 4.08
N THR A 27 -22.22 -5.89 4.63
CA THR A 27 -22.76 -6.13 5.97
C THR A 27 -21.61 -6.33 6.93
N LEU A 28 -21.61 -5.56 8.03
CA LEU A 28 -20.59 -5.64 9.07
C LEU A 28 -20.93 -6.77 10.02
N ALA A 29 -20.25 -7.92 9.81
CA ALA A 29 -20.49 -9.13 10.58
C ALA A 29 -19.42 -9.32 11.68
N GLN A 30 -19.80 -10.02 12.75
CA GLN A 30 -18.94 -10.48 13.84
C GLN A 30 -18.04 -9.37 14.44
N PRO A 31 -18.64 -8.26 14.93
CA PRO A 31 -17.88 -7.23 15.60
C PRO A 31 -17.29 -7.77 16.92
N GLN A 32 -16.02 -7.48 17.14
CA GLN A 32 -15.30 -7.89 18.34
C GLN A 32 -14.64 -6.66 18.98
N GLN A 33 -14.70 -6.60 20.29
CA GLN A 33 -13.91 -5.66 21.06
C GLN A 33 -12.79 -6.42 21.76
N PHE A 34 -11.61 -5.81 21.77
CA PHE A 34 -10.44 -6.37 22.42
C PHE A 34 -10.25 -5.71 23.77
N MET A 35 -10.28 -6.50 24.83
CA MET A 35 -9.86 -6.10 26.16
C MET A 35 -8.66 -6.97 26.54
N ALA A 36 -7.45 -6.45 26.34
CA ALA A 36 -6.20 -7.18 26.46
C ALA A 36 -6.16 -8.45 25.59
N GLN A 37 -6.18 -9.65 26.17
CA GLN A 37 -6.17 -10.92 25.41
C GLN A 37 -7.59 -11.48 25.15
N ASP A 38 -8.61 -10.92 25.79
CA ASP A 38 -9.98 -11.39 25.66
C ASP A 38 -10.70 -10.75 24.46
N ARG A 39 -11.47 -11.57 23.76
CA ARG A 39 -12.31 -11.13 22.64
C ARG A 39 -13.77 -11.26 23.07
N THR A 40 -14.45 -10.14 23.12
CA THR A 40 -15.89 -10.11 23.38
C THR A 40 -16.66 -9.67 22.13
N ILE A 41 -17.79 -10.30 21.88
CA ILE A 41 -18.69 -9.87 20.79
C ILE A 41 -19.38 -8.58 21.25
N VAL A 42 -19.36 -7.56 20.40
CA VAL A 42 -20.00 -6.27 20.65
C VAL A 42 -21.30 -6.21 19.88
N GLU A 43 -22.41 -5.97 20.57
CA GLU A 43 -23.72 -5.82 19.92
C GLU A 43 -23.87 -4.40 19.35
N ASP A 44 -23.34 -3.39 20.04
CA ASP A 44 -23.36 -1.98 19.63
C ASP A 44 -22.07 -1.25 20.04
N ALA A 45 -21.78 -0.14 19.33
CA ALA A 45 -20.64 0.74 19.60
C ALA A 45 -20.99 2.18 19.19
N TYR A 46 -20.32 3.15 19.79
CA TYR A 46 -20.63 4.56 19.65
C TYR A 46 -19.44 5.36 19.10
N ALA A 47 -19.71 6.60 18.70
CA ALA A 47 -18.67 7.51 18.22
C ALA A 47 -17.50 7.62 19.22
N GLY A 48 -16.29 7.36 18.73
CA GLY A 48 -15.05 7.28 19.53
C GLY A 48 -14.54 5.85 19.74
N ASP A 49 -15.41 4.85 19.71
CA ASP A 49 -15.04 3.45 19.89
C ASP A 49 -14.26 2.89 18.70
N ILE A 50 -13.41 1.90 19.00
CA ILE A 50 -12.70 1.09 18.01
C ILE A 50 -13.17 -0.35 18.16
N ILE A 51 -13.65 -0.92 17.08
CA ILE A 51 -14.10 -2.32 17.01
C ILE A 51 -13.32 -3.10 15.96
N GLY A 52 -13.10 -4.38 16.20
CA GLY A 52 -12.57 -5.31 15.23
C GLY A 52 -13.69 -5.92 14.40
N LEU A 53 -13.52 -6.03 13.11
CA LEU A 53 -14.44 -6.67 12.18
C LEU A 53 -13.78 -7.88 11.53
N PHE A 54 -14.55 -8.92 11.29
CA PHE A 54 -14.10 -9.96 10.39
C PHE A 54 -13.96 -9.38 8.98
N ASP A 55 -12.78 -9.52 8.41
CA ASP A 55 -12.46 -9.01 7.08
C ASP A 55 -12.11 -10.18 6.15
N PRO A 56 -12.89 -10.42 5.11
CA PRO A 56 -12.57 -11.40 4.07
C PRO A 56 -11.54 -10.88 3.05
N GLY A 57 -10.81 -9.79 3.33
CA GLY A 57 -9.84 -9.17 2.43
C GLY A 57 -10.43 -8.03 1.57
N ILE A 58 -11.49 -7.38 2.06
CA ILE A 58 -12.16 -6.27 1.34
C ILE A 58 -11.62 -4.92 1.78
N PHE A 59 -11.31 -4.78 3.08
CA PHE A 59 -10.91 -3.50 3.67
C PHE A 59 -9.44 -3.20 3.46
N ARG A 60 -9.17 -1.92 3.22
CA ARG A 60 -7.81 -1.34 3.20
C ARG A 60 -7.70 -0.27 4.27
N ILE A 61 -6.49 0.01 4.72
CA ILE A 61 -6.21 1.13 5.64
C ILE A 61 -6.66 2.43 4.97
N GLY A 62 -7.44 3.24 5.72
CA GLY A 62 -8.02 4.49 5.22
C GLY A 62 -9.40 4.35 4.57
N ASP A 63 -9.92 3.13 4.37
CA ASP A 63 -11.26 2.95 3.83
C ASP A 63 -12.33 3.61 4.69
N THR A 64 -13.29 4.25 4.03
CA THR A 64 -14.47 4.84 4.67
C THR A 64 -15.70 4.01 4.39
N VAL A 65 -16.47 3.74 5.46
CA VAL A 65 -17.80 3.14 5.37
C VAL A 65 -18.84 4.05 5.99
N THR A 66 -20.04 4.10 5.42
CA THR A 66 -21.11 4.99 5.88
C THR A 66 -22.48 4.39 5.65
N THR A 67 -23.44 4.75 6.52
CA THR A 67 -24.87 4.49 6.31
C THR A 67 -25.54 5.60 5.49
N SER A 68 -24.89 6.75 5.34
CA SER A 68 -25.40 7.89 4.58
C SER A 68 -25.46 7.60 3.09
N SER A 69 -26.43 8.18 2.41
CA SER A 69 -26.49 8.23 0.95
C SER A 69 -25.51 9.24 0.35
N LYS A 70 -25.02 10.19 1.15
CA LYS A 70 -24.01 11.15 0.70
C LYS A 70 -22.66 10.46 0.64
N LYS A 71 -22.04 10.49 -0.53
CA LYS A 71 -20.66 10.03 -0.70
C LYS A 71 -19.72 11.06 -0.07
N PHE A 72 -19.01 10.66 0.96
CA PHE A 72 -17.89 11.41 1.50
C PHE A 72 -16.77 10.42 1.85
N ASN A 73 -15.55 10.85 1.76
CA ASN A 73 -14.37 10.08 2.18
C ASN A 73 -13.60 10.91 3.19
N PHE A 74 -13.06 10.25 4.21
CA PHE A 74 -12.06 10.90 5.06
C PHE A 74 -10.79 11.12 4.25
N ALA A 75 -10.01 12.14 4.61
CA ALA A 75 -8.68 12.31 4.05
C ALA A 75 -7.85 11.04 4.27
N ASN A 76 -7.09 10.68 3.26
CA ASN A 76 -6.27 9.48 3.32
C ASN A 76 -5.23 9.60 4.45
N ILE A 77 -4.90 8.47 5.06
CA ILE A 77 -3.80 8.41 6.03
C ILE A 77 -2.50 8.62 5.26
N PRO A 78 -1.69 9.64 5.60
CA PRO A 78 -0.43 9.89 4.92
C PRO A 78 0.48 8.66 5.00
N VAL A 79 1.00 8.24 3.87
CA VAL A 79 2.00 7.18 3.79
C VAL A 79 3.35 7.86 3.57
N PHE A 80 4.30 7.62 4.47
CA PHE A 80 5.64 8.17 4.30
C PHE A 80 6.32 7.55 3.09
N PRO A 81 6.98 8.36 2.24
CA PRO A 81 7.75 7.83 1.14
C PRO A 81 8.87 6.92 1.66
N PRO A 82 9.19 5.82 0.98
CA PRO A 82 10.26 4.94 1.41
C PRO A 82 11.62 5.57 1.13
N GLU A 83 12.58 5.31 2.02
CA GLU A 83 13.96 5.78 1.92
C GLU A 83 14.95 4.65 1.64
N HIS A 84 14.51 3.39 1.83
CA HIS A 84 15.34 2.21 1.61
C HIS A 84 14.62 1.24 0.69
N PHE A 85 15.36 0.70 -0.27
CA PHE A 85 14.82 -0.19 -1.29
C PHE A 85 15.61 -1.48 -1.37
N ALA A 86 14.92 -2.57 -1.60
CA ALA A 86 15.54 -3.87 -1.82
C ALA A 86 14.76 -4.67 -2.88
N ARG A 87 15.50 -5.39 -3.70
CA ARG A 87 14.95 -6.41 -4.57
C ARG A 87 14.77 -7.69 -3.78
N VAL A 88 13.57 -8.28 -3.84
CA VAL A 88 13.24 -9.50 -3.09
C VAL A 88 12.66 -10.57 -3.99
N GLN A 89 13.03 -11.79 -3.70
CA GLN A 89 12.54 -12.98 -4.39
C GLN A 89 12.54 -14.18 -3.44
N PRO A 90 11.67 -15.17 -3.63
CA PRO A 90 11.70 -16.39 -2.83
C PRO A 90 12.98 -17.18 -3.12
N LYS A 91 13.59 -17.78 -2.07
CA LYS A 91 14.72 -18.71 -2.25
C LYS A 91 14.31 -19.97 -2.99
N ASP A 92 13.08 -20.42 -2.78
CA ASP A 92 12.49 -21.58 -3.39
C ASP A 92 11.35 -21.13 -4.34
N SER A 93 11.54 -21.35 -5.65
CA SER A 93 10.57 -21.01 -6.67
C SER A 93 9.23 -21.76 -6.52
N MET A 94 9.21 -22.93 -5.87
CA MET A 94 7.99 -23.68 -5.59
C MET A 94 7.07 -22.95 -4.58
N LYS A 95 7.63 -22.07 -3.75
CA LYS A 95 6.91 -21.26 -2.77
C LYS A 95 6.40 -19.92 -3.31
N ARG A 96 6.44 -19.75 -4.63
CA ARG A 96 6.04 -18.50 -5.29
C ARG A 96 4.64 -18.03 -4.91
N LYS A 97 3.66 -18.93 -4.85
CA LYS A 97 2.28 -18.55 -4.49
C LYS A 97 2.18 -18.01 -3.07
N GLN A 98 2.86 -18.67 -2.12
CA GLN A 98 2.92 -18.23 -0.73
C GLN A 98 3.66 -16.89 -0.60
N PHE A 99 4.76 -16.73 -1.36
CA PHE A 99 5.50 -15.48 -1.43
C PHE A 99 4.63 -14.32 -1.89
N LEU A 100 3.95 -14.47 -3.04
CA LEU A 100 3.06 -13.44 -3.58
C LEU A 100 1.97 -13.06 -2.60
N LYS A 101 1.28 -14.06 -2.03
CA LYS A 101 0.25 -13.83 -1.03
C LYS A 101 0.80 -13.08 0.19
N GLY A 102 1.99 -13.46 0.67
CA GLY A 102 2.62 -12.83 1.82
C GLY A 102 2.99 -11.37 1.57
N ILE A 103 3.67 -11.08 0.46
CA ILE A 103 4.09 -9.69 0.15
C ILE A 103 2.89 -8.77 -0.14
N GLU A 104 1.86 -9.27 -0.81
CA GLU A 104 0.63 -8.51 -1.05
C GLU A 104 -0.06 -8.16 0.27
N GLN A 105 -0.24 -9.13 1.15
CA GLN A 105 -0.88 -8.90 2.44
C GLN A 105 -0.05 -7.96 3.33
N LEU A 106 1.26 -8.14 3.41
CA LEU A 106 2.14 -7.25 4.19
C LEU A 106 2.18 -5.82 3.63
N SER A 107 2.05 -5.68 2.31
CA SER A 107 1.90 -4.35 1.68
C SER A 107 0.53 -3.73 1.98
N GLU A 108 -0.53 -4.53 2.05
CA GLU A 108 -1.88 -4.05 2.44
C GLU A 108 -1.94 -3.56 3.88
N GLU A 109 -1.20 -4.20 4.76
CA GLU A 109 -1.05 -3.78 6.16
C GLU A 109 -0.16 -2.53 6.33
N GLY A 110 0.43 -2.03 5.24
CA GLY A 110 1.31 -0.86 5.27
C GLY A 110 2.71 -1.12 5.85
N ALA A 111 3.08 -2.39 6.04
CA ALA A 111 4.39 -2.76 6.57
C ALA A 111 5.52 -2.43 5.58
N VAL A 112 5.25 -2.56 4.28
CA VAL A 112 6.18 -2.29 3.18
C VAL A 112 5.42 -1.71 1.99
N GLN A 113 6.13 -0.99 1.13
CA GLN A 113 5.62 -0.56 -0.17
C GLN A 113 6.14 -1.51 -1.26
N LEU A 114 5.24 -1.95 -2.12
CA LEU A 114 5.53 -2.94 -3.15
C LEU A 114 5.58 -2.29 -4.53
N TYR A 115 6.65 -2.56 -5.26
CA TYR A 115 6.87 -2.07 -6.61
C TYR A 115 7.16 -3.22 -7.57
N LYS A 116 6.70 -3.07 -8.81
CA LYS A 116 6.97 -3.99 -9.92
C LYS A 116 7.75 -3.26 -11.01
N GLN A 117 8.78 -3.89 -11.55
CA GLN A 117 9.50 -3.35 -12.70
C GLN A 117 8.81 -3.77 -13.99
N PRO A 118 8.41 -2.83 -14.87
CA PRO A 118 7.82 -3.15 -16.16
C PRO A 118 8.76 -3.99 -17.02
N GLY A 119 8.23 -4.97 -17.74
CA GLY A 119 9.00 -5.79 -18.69
C GLY A 119 9.90 -6.86 -18.09
N ILE A 120 10.02 -6.94 -16.78
CA ILE A 120 10.71 -8.02 -16.08
C ILE A 120 9.67 -9.00 -15.51
N GLY A 121 9.93 -10.30 -15.64
CA GLY A 121 8.99 -11.33 -15.16
C GLY A 121 8.63 -11.17 -13.68
N THR A 122 7.49 -11.73 -13.32
CA THR A 122 6.80 -11.55 -12.02
C THR A 122 7.49 -12.19 -10.81
N GLU A 123 8.73 -12.61 -10.91
CA GLU A 123 9.43 -13.32 -9.81
C GLU A 123 10.19 -12.39 -8.87
N THR A 124 10.47 -11.17 -9.33
CA THR A 124 11.28 -10.21 -8.59
C THR A 124 10.48 -8.96 -8.31
N TYR A 125 10.37 -8.63 -7.04
CA TYR A 125 9.69 -7.42 -6.58
C TYR A 125 10.70 -6.47 -5.93
N ILE A 126 10.45 -5.18 -6.07
CA ILE A 126 11.17 -4.15 -5.33
C ILE A 126 10.28 -3.75 -4.16
N MET A 127 10.85 -3.73 -2.98
CA MET A 127 10.20 -3.28 -1.76
C MET A 127 10.86 -2.03 -1.25
N GLY A 128 10.02 -1.06 -0.89
CA GLY A 128 10.42 0.17 -0.26
C GLY A 128 9.97 0.20 1.20
N VAL A 129 10.83 0.68 2.08
CA VAL A 129 10.57 0.84 3.51
C VAL A 129 11.10 2.18 4.00
N VAL A 130 10.51 2.73 5.05
CA VAL A 130 10.98 3.98 5.69
C VAL A 130 12.24 3.70 6.51
N GLY A 131 12.28 2.57 7.22
CA GLY A 131 13.43 2.17 8.05
C GLY A 131 13.90 0.75 7.76
N VAL A 132 15.22 0.52 7.80
CA VAL A 132 15.84 -0.76 7.45
C VAL A 132 15.34 -1.95 8.27
N LEU A 133 14.94 -1.73 9.52
CA LEU A 133 14.39 -2.78 10.39
C LEU A 133 13.08 -3.38 9.86
N GLN A 134 12.33 -2.64 9.06
CA GLN A 134 11.11 -3.17 8.43
C GLN A 134 11.41 -4.33 7.48
N PHE A 135 12.60 -4.39 6.89
CA PHE A 135 13.02 -5.56 6.11
C PHE A 135 13.20 -6.82 6.96
N GLU A 136 13.73 -6.67 8.18
CA GLU A 136 13.90 -7.80 9.10
C GLU A 136 12.52 -8.31 9.56
N VAL A 137 11.60 -7.42 9.85
CA VAL A 137 10.21 -7.76 10.17
C VAL A 137 9.55 -8.48 9.00
N LEU A 138 9.74 -7.98 7.77
CA LEU A 138 9.24 -8.62 6.54
C LEU A 138 9.78 -10.06 6.39
N GLU A 139 11.10 -10.25 6.51
CA GLU A 139 11.75 -11.54 6.40
C GLU A 139 11.22 -12.52 7.47
N HIS A 140 11.12 -12.04 8.71
CA HIS A 140 10.61 -12.85 9.82
C HIS A 140 9.15 -13.26 9.58
N ARG A 141 8.28 -12.34 9.19
CA ARG A 141 6.86 -12.62 8.93
C ARG A 141 6.66 -13.54 7.73
N LEU A 142 7.37 -13.33 6.63
CA LEU A 142 7.31 -14.24 5.47
C LEU A 142 7.72 -15.66 5.84
N LYS A 143 8.72 -15.80 6.69
CA LYS A 143 9.17 -17.11 7.18
C LYS A 143 8.17 -17.77 8.13
N THR A 144 7.69 -17.03 9.13
CA THR A 144 6.84 -17.59 10.21
C THR A 144 5.38 -17.77 9.80
N GLU A 145 4.81 -16.82 9.04
CA GLU A 145 3.40 -16.83 8.67
C GLU A 145 3.13 -17.54 7.34
N TYR A 146 4.08 -17.47 6.39
CA TYR A 146 3.92 -18.01 5.03
C TYR A 146 4.89 -19.17 4.71
N GLY A 147 5.84 -19.46 5.58
CA GLY A 147 6.82 -20.50 5.39
C GLY A 147 7.82 -20.23 4.26
N VAL A 148 8.04 -18.95 3.92
CA VAL A 148 8.88 -18.53 2.79
C VAL A 148 10.16 -17.86 3.27
N ASP A 149 11.30 -18.42 2.90
CA ASP A 149 12.59 -17.73 2.99
C ASP A 149 12.84 -16.92 1.71
N ILE A 150 13.36 -15.70 1.86
CA ILE A 150 13.62 -14.78 0.74
C ILE A 150 15.11 -14.50 0.56
N LEU A 151 15.47 -14.12 -0.67
CA LEU A 151 16.73 -13.45 -1.00
C LEU A 151 16.42 -11.97 -1.09
N ARG A 152 17.18 -11.15 -0.37
CA ARG A 152 17.11 -9.69 -0.38
C ARG A 152 18.41 -9.10 -0.90
N ASN A 153 18.32 -8.27 -1.92
CA ASN A 153 19.42 -7.47 -2.45
C ASN A 153 19.09 -6.00 -2.30
N ASN A 154 19.81 -5.29 -1.44
CA ASN A 154 19.60 -3.86 -1.24
C ASN A 154 19.92 -3.09 -2.53
N LEU A 155 19.16 -2.03 -2.77
CA LEU A 155 19.30 -1.11 -3.89
C LEU A 155 19.72 0.26 -3.37
N ASN A 156 20.46 1.03 -4.18
CA ASN A 156 21.01 2.32 -3.77
C ASN A 156 20.02 3.50 -3.92
N TYR A 157 18.75 3.23 -4.22
CA TYR A 157 17.74 4.28 -4.30
C TYR A 157 17.41 4.83 -2.92
N ARG A 158 17.11 6.15 -2.91
CA ARG A 158 16.74 6.88 -1.70
C ARG A 158 15.41 7.60 -1.83
N PHE A 159 14.94 7.81 -3.05
CA PHE A 159 13.73 8.58 -3.33
C PHE A 159 12.80 7.77 -4.22
N ALA A 160 11.53 7.74 -3.87
CA ALA A 160 10.44 7.34 -4.74
C ALA A 160 9.63 8.59 -5.10
N ARG A 161 9.31 8.76 -6.37
CA ARG A 161 8.50 9.86 -6.88
C ARG A 161 7.43 9.33 -7.79
N TRP A 162 6.18 9.65 -7.47
CA TRP A 162 5.03 9.30 -8.30
C TRP A 162 4.96 10.24 -9.49
N CYS A 163 4.81 9.65 -10.68
CA CYS A 163 4.70 10.43 -11.91
C CYS A 163 3.26 10.88 -12.10
N SER A 164 3.08 12.16 -12.26
CA SER A 164 1.82 12.79 -12.64
C SER A 164 2.06 13.77 -13.79
N LYS A 165 0.98 14.20 -14.42
CA LYS A 165 1.06 15.25 -15.44
C LYS A 165 1.06 16.61 -14.74
N GLN A 166 1.92 17.50 -15.22
CA GLN A 166 1.94 18.89 -14.74
C GLN A 166 0.65 19.61 -15.10
N ASP A 167 0.05 19.23 -16.25
CA ASP A 167 -1.19 19.77 -16.77
C ASP A 167 -2.00 18.63 -17.39
N GLU A 168 -3.33 18.65 -17.30
CA GLU A 168 -4.19 17.61 -17.90
C GLU A 168 -3.99 17.50 -19.43
N ALA A 169 -3.61 18.60 -20.07
CA ALA A 169 -3.32 18.64 -21.50
C ALA A 169 -1.94 18.11 -21.89
N ALA A 170 -1.05 17.84 -20.93
CA ALA A 170 0.29 17.33 -21.22
C ALA A 170 0.23 15.93 -21.86
N ASP A 171 0.84 15.79 -23.04
CA ASP A 171 0.97 14.52 -23.76
C ASP A 171 2.27 13.83 -23.35
N ILE A 172 2.26 13.17 -22.19
CA ILE A 172 3.41 12.44 -21.65
C ILE A 172 3.13 10.96 -21.54
N ASP A 173 4.02 10.16 -22.11
CA ASP A 173 4.02 8.70 -22.01
C ASP A 173 5.00 8.27 -20.91
N PHE A 174 4.50 7.94 -19.73
CA PHE A 174 5.32 7.53 -18.59
C PHE A 174 6.17 6.28 -18.86
N SER A 175 5.85 5.48 -19.87
CA SER A 175 6.67 4.32 -20.24
C SER A 175 7.95 4.69 -20.99
N LYS A 176 8.05 5.92 -21.49
CA LYS A 176 9.14 6.43 -22.33
C LYS A 176 9.90 7.58 -21.69
N LEU A 177 9.87 7.71 -20.39
CA LEU A 177 10.60 8.76 -19.69
C LEU A 177 12.10 8.68 -19.97
N THR A 178 12.68 9.84 -20.26
CA THR A 178 14.13 10.00 -20.31
C THR A 178 14.65 10.05 -18.88
N LEU A 179 15.40 9.04 -18.48
CA LEU A 179 15.92 8.89 -17.12
C LEU A 179 17.42 8.66 -17.13
N THR A 180 18.09 9.02 -16.05
CA THR A 180 19.50 8.68 -15.84
C THR A 180 19.65 7.17 -15.65
N SER A 181 20.85 6.63 -15.91
CA SER A 181 21.16 5.21 -15.68
C SER A 181 21.03 4.76 -14.21
N THR A 182 21.03 5.74 -13.27
CA THR A 182 20.89 5.52 -11.83
C THR A 182 19.44 5.71 -11.35
N SER A 183 18.48 5.79 -12.27
CA SER A 183 17.06 5.91 -11.98
C SER A 183 16.32 4.71 -12.55
N MET A 184 15.19 4.36 -11.94
CA MET A 184 14.41 3.18 -12.36
C MET A 184 12.91 3.49 -12.36
N LEU A 185 12.26 3.28 -13.49
CA LEU A 185 10.81 3.30 -13.57
C LEU A 185 10.25 1.98 -13.01
N VAL A 186 9.29 2.10 -12.11
CA VAL A 186 8.54 0.99 -11.51
C VAL A 186 7.06 1.34 -11.47
N LEU A 187 6.22 0.35 -11.20
CA LEU A 187 4.81 0.53 -10.94
C LEU A 187 4.55 0.20 -9.47
N ASP A 188 3.76 1.01 -8.81
CA ASP A 188 3.29 0.71 -7.46
C ASP A 188 2.17 -0.35 -7.48
N ARG A 189 1.58 -0.63 -6.32
CA ARG A 189 0.52 -1.61 -6.16
C ARG A 189 -0.76 -1.27 -6.96
N ASP A 190 -1.03 0.01 -7.15
CA ASP A 190 -2.19 0.49 -7.89
C ASP A 190 -1.85 0.76 -9.38
N GLU A 191 -0.71 0.19 -9.85
CA GLU A 191 -0.15 0.31 -11.21
C GLU A 191 0.19 1.75 -11.62
N MET A 192 0.37 2.64 -10.63
CA MET A 192 0.81 3.99 -10.88
C MET A 192 2.31 4.04 -11.16
N PRO A 193 2.76 4.81 -12.16
CA PRO A 193 4.17 4.95 -12.48
C PRO A 193 4.90 5.72 -11.38
N VAL A 194 6.00 5.13 -10.92
CA VAL A 194 6.89 5.67 -9.90
C VAL A 194 8.32 5.59 -10.40
N VAL A 195 9.11 6.63 -10.20
CA VAL A 195 10.54 6.58 -10.47
C VAL A 195 11.31 6.54 -9.17
N LEU A 196 12.20 5.56 -9.06
CA LEU A 196 13.16 5.44 -7.98
C LEU A 196 14.45 6.16 -8.38
N PHE A 197 14.95 7.04 -7.49
CA PHE A 197 16.14 7.84 -7.72
C PHE A 197 17.18 7.62 -6.62
N GLU A 198 18.46 7.69 -6.99
CA GLU A 198 19.59 7.64 -6.04
C GLU A 198 19.91 9.02 -5.44
N SER A 199 19.57 10.10 -6.13
CA SER A 199 19.93 11.47 -5.73
C SER A 199 18.90 12.51 -6.17
N GLU A 200 18.88 13.66 -5.48
CA GLU A 200 18.06 14.82 -5.85
C GLU A 200 18.45 15.39 -7.22
N TRP A 201 19.73 15.29 -7.58
CA TRP A 201 20.20 15.70 -8.90
C TRP A 201 19.50 14.91 -10.01
N ALA A 202 19.34 13.59 -9.84
CA ALA A 202 18.65 12.75 -10.82
C ALA A 202 17.16 13.10 -10.95
N ILE A 203 16.53 13.58 -9.86
CA ILE A 203 15.14 14.09 -9.87
C ILE A 203 15.07 15.37 -10.73
N SER A 204 15.93 16.34 -10.45
CA SER A 204 15.97 17.60 -11.20
C SER A 204 16.25 17.34 -12.69
N TRP A 205 17.20 16.45 -12.98
CA TRP A 205 17.54 16.07 -14.35
C TRP A 205 16.32 15.43 -15.08
N ALA A 206 15.57 14.57 -14.41
CA ALA A 206 14.38 13.97 -15.01
C ALA A 206 13.28 14.99 -15.31
N LEU A 207 13.08 15.99 -14.44
CA LEU A 207 12.13 17.08 -14.69
C LEU A 207 12.54 17.97 -15.87
N GLU A 208 13.83 18.24 -16.03
CA GLU A 208 14.35 19.06 -17.14
C GLU A 208 14.25 18.36 -18.51
N HIS A 209 14.29 17.01 -18.54
CA HIS A 209 14.33 16.24 -19.79
C HIS A 209 13.00 15.57 -20.14
N ASN A 210 11.95 15.81 -19.38
CA ASN A 210 10.60 15.29 -19.66
C ASN A 210 9.57 16.41 -19.48
N GLU A 211 9.30 17.12 -20.57
CA GLU A 211 8.32 18.21 -20.57
C GLU A 211 6.93 17.71 -20.12
N GLY A 212 6.29 18.45 -19.23
CA GLY A 212 4.97 18.10 -18.67
C GLY A 212 4.98 17.03 -17.57
N LEU A 213 6.17 16.53 -17.17
CA LEU A 213 6.30 15.63 -16.03
C LEU A 213 6.21 16.40 -14.71
N LYS A 214 5.41 15.90 -13.80
CA LYS A 214 5.40 16.27 -12.39
C LYS A 214 5.77 15.05 -11.54
N LEU A 215 6.59 15.26 -10.52
CA LEU A 215 7.05 14.23 -9.61
C LEU A 215 6.60 14.57 -8.19
N ASP A 216 5.71 13.76 -7.65
CA ASP A 216 5.11 13.95 -6.33
C ASP A 216 5.78 13.06 -5.28
N ASP A 217 5.99 13.60 -4.07
CA ASP A 217 6.60 12.87 -2.95
C ASP A 217 5.65 11.84 -2.34
N ILE A 218 4.36 12.11 -2.44
CA ILE A 218 3.30 11.31 -1.83
C ILE A 218 2.23 11.07 -2.90
N HIS A 219 1.77 9.84 -2.99
CA HIS A 219 0.57 9.53 -3.75
C HIS A 219 -0.64 9.77 -2.87
N GLU A 220 -1.42 10.81 -3.15
CA GLU A 220 -2.76 10.99 -2.56
C GLU A 220 -3.70 9.94 -3.18
N ARG A 221 -4.01 8.92 -2.39
CA ARG A 221 -4.94 7.82 -2.78
C ARG A 221 -6.39 8.23 -2.62
#